data_efa751d7ff52f8ccd36d69c99ae48756
#
_entry.id   efa751d7ff52f8ccd36d69c99ae48756
#
_cell.length_a   1.000
_cell.length_b   1.000
_cell.length_c   1.000
_cell.angle_alpha   90.00
_cell.angle_beta   90.00
_cell.angle_gamma   90.00
#
_symmetry.space_group_name_H-M   'P 1'
#
loop_
_entity.id
_entity.type
_entity.pdbx_description
1 polymer ?
#
loop_
_entity_poly.entity_id
_entity_poly.type
_entity_poly.pdbx_seq_one_letter_code
_entity_poly.pdbx_strand_id
1 'polypeptide(L)'
;MVLGKKGGLAIESLTLLVTVLFTSAAVFYLVQSGIVSVEGSSGAAASQDQFLNVQFLPIEKGGTLAIQEFSLCYDEDIDYDNLLCTDDRELFFPGDEVHFTYEVISSSYLGTISLTENYRLLGPNDEIILDVAAVNDIEYEAEADEEVELVKFRDYFVLGDDEPAGEYKLELIITNTLIEKEAVLRKEITVLAALE
;
A
#
# COMPACT_ATOMS: atom_id res chain seq x y z
N MET A 1 -41.95 53.04 22.43
CA MET A 1 -42.34 51.90 21.57
C MET A 1 -41.26 50.83 21.79
N VAL A 2 -41.58 49.85 22.65
CA VAL A 2 -40.62 48.80 23.08
C VAL A 2 -40.96 47.59 22.18
N LEU A 3 -40.17 47.38 21.15
CA LEU A 3 -40.27 46.18 20.33
C LEU A 3 -39.57 45.01 21.03
N GLY A 4 -40.34 43.97 21.20
CA GLY A 4 -40.14 42.86 22.10
C GLY A 4 -38.98 41.96 21.79
N LYS A 5 -38.26 41.61 22.82
CA LYS A 5 -37.17 40.62 22.98
C LYS A 5 -37.62 39.16 22.88
N LYS A 6 -38.74 38.84 22.16
CA LYS A 6 -39.32 37.48 22.08
C LYS A 6 -38.84 36.64 20.92
N GLY A 7 -38.10 37.18 19.97
CA GLY A 7 -37.62 36.43 18.81
C GLY A 7 -36.30 35.69 19.02
N GLY A 8 -35.43 36.12 19.95
CA GLY A 8 -34.13 35.55 20.20
C GLY A 8 -34.19 34.13 20.81
N LEU A 9 -35.08 33.94 21.80
CA LEU A 9 -35.20 32.64 22.48
C LEU A 9 -35.70 31.50 21.61
N ALA A 10 -36.54 31.79 20.61
CA ALA A 10 -37.05 30.78 19.68
C ALA A 10 -35.95 30.34 18.68
N ILE A 11 -35.09 31.24 18.25
CA ILE A 11 -34.02 30.94 17.34
C ILE A 11 -32.90 30.17 18.07
N GLU A 12 -32.57 30.56 19.30
CA GLU A 12 -31.58 29.85 20.13
C GLU A 12 -32.03 28.43 20.46
N SER A 13 -33.28 28.22 20.80
CA SER A 13 -33.81 26.86 21.08
C SER A 13 -33.88 26.01 19.82
N LEU A 14 -34.18 26.60 18.65
CA LEU A 14 -34.21 25.90 17.38
C LEU A 14 -32.77 25.48 16.96
N THR A 15 -31.79 26.35 17.07
CA THR A 15 -30.40 26.03 16.78
C THR A 15 -29.85 24.92 17.69
N LEU A 16 -30.16 24.96 18.97
CA LEU A 16 -29.76 23.93 19.93
C LEU A 16 -30.39 22.57 19.59
N LEU A 17 -31.68 22.55 19.24
CA LEU A 17 -32.38 21.33 18.85
C LEU A 17 -31.81 20.72 17.56
N VAL A 18 -31.52 21.56 16.56
CA VAL A 18 -30.87 21.12 15.29
C VAL A 18 -29.50 20.54 15.55
N THR A 19 -28.70 21.20 16.39
CA THR A 19 -27.35 20.72 16.73
C THR A 19 -27.40 19.36 17.43
N VAL A 20 -28.30 19.17 18.40
CA VAL A 20 -28.48 17.90 19.12
C VAL A 20 -28.94 16.78 18.16
N LEU A 21 -29.86 17.08 17.23
CA LEU A 21 -30.29 16.10 16.23
C LEU A 21 -29.16 15.68 15.30
N PHE A 22 -28.33 16.63 14.79
CA PHE A 22 -27.21 16.32 13.94
C PHE A 22 -26.13 15.51 14.66
N THR A 23 -25.77 15.88 15.88
CA THR A 23 -24.80 15.12 16.67
C THR A 23 -25.30 13.72 17.00
N SER A 24 -26.55 13.56 17.35
CA SER A 24 -27.15 12.25 17.63
C SER A 24 -27.18 11.36 16.39
N ALA A 25 -27.55 11.92 15.23
CA ALA A 25 -27.55 11.19 13.96
C ALA A 25 -26.12 10.77 13.54
N ALA A 26 -25.12 11.63 13.73
CA ALA A 26 -23.73 11.31 13.45
C ALA A 26 -23.21 10.18 14.35
N VAL A 27 -23.46 10.25 15.65
CA VAL A 27 -23.07 9.17 16.59
C VAL A 27 -23.78 7.86 16.23
N PHE A 28 -25.09 7.91 15.93
CA PHE A 28 -25.85 6.72 15.54
C PHE A 28 -25.30 6.10 14.24
N TYR A 29 -24.96 6.93 13.26
CA TYR A 29 -24.33 6.47 12.02
C TYR A 29 -22.98 5.80 12.28
N LEU A 30 -22.13 6.40 13.11
CA LEU A 30 -20.82 5.84 13.46
C LEU A 30 -20.94 4.49 14.19
N VAL A 31 -21.94 4.33 15.06
CA VAL A 31 -22.21 3.05 15.74
C VAL A 31 -22.77 2.01 14.77
N GLN A 32 -23.67 2.40 13.87
CA GLN A 32 -24.24 1.48 12.87
C GLN A 32 -23.23 1.05 11.80
N SER A 33 -22.30 1.94 11.43
CA SER A 33 -21.23 1.61 10.49
C SER A 33 -20.12 0.73 11.07
N GLY A 34 -20.16 0.42 12.37
CA GLY A 34 -19.16 -0.38 13.07
C GLY A 34 -17.84 0.34 13.32
N ILE A 35 -17.76 1.64 13.00
CA ILE A 35 -16.58 2.48 13.25
C ILE A 35 -16.35 2.70 14.75
N VAL A 36 -17.45 2.67 15.53
CA VAL A 36 -17.42 2.82 16.99
C VAL A 36 -18.24 1.71 17.62
N SER A 37 -17.62 0.88 18.46
CA SER A 37 -18.31 -0.08 19.31
C SER A 37 -18.51 0.50 20.69
N VAL A 38 -19.78 0.48 21.17
CA VAL A 38 -20.12 0.84 22.54
C VAL A 38 -20.27 -0.46 23.33
N GLU A 39 -19.29 -0.84 24.13
CA GLU A 39 -19.44 -1.94 25.09
C GLU A 39 -20.37 -1.51 26.19
N GLY A 40 -21.60 -2.01 26.12
CA GLY A 40 -22.58 -1.90 27.18
C GLY A 40 -22.25 -2.89 28.30
N SER A 41 -21.66 -2.44 29.37
CA SER A 41 -21.51 -3.23 30.61
C SER A 41 -22.90 -3.50 31.19
N SER A 42 -23.44 -4.71 30.97
CA SER A 42 -24.61 -5.20 31.67
C SER A 42 -24.15 -5.80 33.00
N GLY A 43 -24.32 -5.05 34.11
CA GLY A 43 -24.28 -5.63 35.46
C GLY A 43 -23.71 -4.74 36.54
N ALA A 44 -24.62 -4.16 37.34
CA ALA A 44 -24.50 -3.80 38.75
C ALA A 44 -23.56 -2.68 39.24
N ALA A 45 -24.22 -1.70 39.85
CA ALA A 45 -23.73 -0.71 40.83
C ALA A 45 -22.97 0.51 40.30
N ALA A 46 -23.70 1.63 40.41
CA ALA A 46 -23.23 2.98 40.16
C ALA A 46 -21.90 3.32 40.83
N SER A 47 -20.92 3.65 40.05
CA SER A 47 -19.88 4.61 40.40
C SER A 47 -19.82 5.69 39.31
N GLN A 48 -19.81 6.92 39.75
CA GLN A 48 -20.05 8.17 39.00
C GLN A 48 -18.88 8.61 38.10
N ASP A 49 -18.07 7.71 37.58
CA ASP A 49 -16.91 8.03 36.73
C ASP A 49 -16.79 7.08 35.52
N GLN A 50 -17.92 6.76 34.84
CA GLN A 50 -17.82 6.05 33.57
C GLN A 50 -17.61 7.08 32.44
N PHE A 51 -16.34 7.41 32.20
CA PHE A 51 -15.96 7.95 30.90
C PHE A 51 -16.28 6.92 29.82
N LEU A 52 -17.01 7.34 28.78
CA LEU A 52 -17.24 6.53 27.59
C LEU A 52 -15.87 6.08 27.03
N ASN A 53 -15.56 4.82 27.19
CA ASN A 53 -14.37 4.26 26.57
C ASN A 53 -14.68 3.99 25.10
N VAL A 54 -14.51 5.02 24.27
CA VAL A 54 -14.66 4.92 22.83
C VAL A 54 -13.40 4.30 22.28
N GLN A 55 -13.46 3.04 21.91
CA GLN A 55 -12.36 2.35 21.24
C GLN A 55 -12.56 2.51 19.73
N PHE A 56 -11.72 3.31 19.12
CA PHE A 56 -11.65 3.37 17.65
C PHE A 56 -11.00 2.07 17.16
N LEU A 57 -11.79 1.21 16.54
CA LEU A 57 -11.24 0.08 15.81
C LEU A 57 -10.62 0.62 14.52
N PRO A 58 -9.37 0.27 14.21
CA PRO A 58 -8.80 0.61 12.93
C PRO A 58 -9.68 -0.03 11.84
N ILE A 59 -10.14 0.79 10.90
CA ILE A 59 -10.83 0.28 9.72
C ILE A 59 -9.73 -0.38 8.89
N GLU A 60 -9.75 -1.70 8.81
CA GLU A 60 -8.93 -2.40 7.84
C GLU A 60 -9.41 -1.96 6.45
N LYS A 61 -8.58 -1.23 5.74
CA LYS A 61 -8.85 -0.86 4.36
C LYS A 61 -8.86 -2.15 3.55
N GLY A 62 -10.04 -2.54 3.08
CA GLY A 62 -10.20 -3.67 2.18
C GLY A 62 -9.46 -3.39 0.88
N GLY A 63 -9.07 -4.44 0.18
CA GLY A 63 -8.46 -4.32 -1.14
C GLY A 63 -7.52 -5.48 -1.44
N THR A 64 -7.07 -5.55 -2.69
CA THR A 64 -6.13 -6.54 -3.19
C THR A 64 -4.82 -5.87 -3.56
N LEU A 65 -3.71 -6.51 -3.24
CA LEU A 65 -2.39 -6.17 -3.76
C LEU A 65 -1.66 -7.49 -4.01
N ALA A 66 -1.22 -7.72 -5.25
CA ALA A 66 -0.48 -8.93 -5.62
C ALA A 66 0.49 -8.62 -6.77
N ILE A 67 1.66 -9.25 -6.74
CA ILE A 67 2.64 -9.24 -7.83
C ILE A 67 2.45 -10.53 -8.62
N GLN A 68 2.44 -10.43 -9.95
CA GLN A 68 2.35 -11.57 -10.86
C GLN A 68 3.19 -11.34 -12.11
N GLU A 69 3.30 -12.36 -12.97
CA GLU A 69 3.98 -12.33 -14.26
C GLU A 69 5.41 -11.75 -14.18
N PHE A 70 6.13 -12.13 -13.11
CA PHE A 70 7.50 -11.68 -12.91
C PHE A 70 8.48 -12.46 -13.79
N SER A 71 9.30 -11.75 -14.58
CA SER A 71 10.33 -12.29 -15.47
C SER A 71 11.61 -11.47 -15.43
N LEU A 72 12.74 -12.14 -15.63
CA LEU A 72 14.07 -11.56 -15.74
C LEU A 72 14.60 -11.72 -17.16
N CYS A 73 15.30 -10.73 -17.70
CA CYS A 73 15.85 -10.78 -19.05
C CYS A 73 17.03 -9.81 -19.26
N TYR A 74 17.62 -9.84 -20.44
CA TYR A 74 18.48 -8.77 -20.92
C TYR A 74 17.66 -7.67 -21.61
N ASP A 75 18.23 -6.48 -21.77
CA ASP A 75 17.59 -5.34 -22.43
C ASP A 75 17.08 -5.68 -23.85
N GLU A 76 17.81 -6.50 -24.60
CA GLU A 76 17.46 -6.93 -25.96
C GLU A 76 16.23 -7.84 -26.02
N ASP A 77 15.88 -8.47 -24.91
CA ASP A 77 14.74 -9.39 -24.78
C ASP A 77 13.47 -8.68 -24.26
N ILE A 78 13.47 -7.35 -24.14
CA ILE A 78 12.32 -6.58 -23.64
C ILE A 78 11.40 -6.20 -24.81
N ASP A 79 10.12 -6.57 -24.67
CA ASP A 79 9.04 -5.96 -25.44
C ASP A 79 8.61 -4.64 -24.74
N TYR A 80 9.10 -3.52 -25.23
CA TYR A 80 8.83 -2.20 -24.67
C TYR A 80 7.38 -1.75 -24.83
N ASP A 81 6.67 -2.28 -25.83
CA ASP A 81 5.27 -1.91 -26.07
C ASP A 81 4.33 -2.57 -25.04
N ASN A 82 4.67 -3.78 -24.62
CA ASN A 82 3.89 -4.57 -23.66
C ASN A 82 4.50 -4.60 -22.25
N LEU A 83 5.70 -4.08 -22.06
CA LEU A 83 6.50 -4.12 -20.82
C LEU A 83 6.66 -5.54 -20.29
N LEU A 84 7.19 -6.44 -21.12
CA LEU A 84 7.43 -7.83 -20.74
C LEU A 84 8.75 -8.35 -21.30
N CYS A 85 9.38 -9.27 -20.56
CA CYS A 85 10.49 -10.07 -21.04
C CYS A 85 9.98 -11.16 -21.99
N THR A 86 10.54 -11.24 -23.19
CA THR A 86 10.19 -12.25 -24.21
C THR A 86 10.93 -13.58 -23.99
N ASP A 87 12.05 -13.53 -23.25
CA ASP A 87 12.88 -14.71 -22.89
C ASP A 87 13.24 -14.61 -21.40
N ASP A 88 12.55 -15.39 -20.55
CA ASP A 88 12.82 -15.39 -19.09
C ASP A 88 14.13 -16.13 -18.78
N ARG A 89 15.01 -15.47 -18.03
CA ARG A 89 16.35 -15.97 -17.70
C ARG A 89 16.58 -15.99 -16.19
N GLU A 90 17.39 -16.94 -15.76
CA GLU A 90 17.81 -17.05 -14.36
C GLU A 90 19.35 -17.05 -14.22
N LEU A 91 20.07 -17.02 -15.35
CA LEU A 91 21.53 -17.10 -15.41
C LEU A 91 22.12 -15.81 -15.98
N PHE A 92 23.02 -15.19 -15.22
CA PHE A 92 23.68 -13.93 -15.57
C PHE A 92 25.17 -14.00 -15.26
N PHE A 93 25.94 -13.03 -15.78
CA PHE A 93 27.37 -12.88 -15.51
C PHE A 93 27.62 -11.60 -14.69
N PRO A 94 28.75 -11.52 -13.96
CA PRO A 94 29.21 -10.27 -13.39
C PRO A 94 29.32 -9.18 -14.47
N GLY A 95 28.87 -7.98 -14.16
CA GLY A 95 28.81 -6.86 -15.09
C GLY A 95 27.55 -6.78 -15.95
N ASP A 96 26.68 -7.81 -15.93
CA ASP A 96 25.44 -7.79 -16.69
C ASP A 96 24.44 -6.76 -16.13
N GLU A 97 23.71 -6.13 -17.06
CA GLU A 97 22.51 -5.38 -16.76
C GLU A 97 21.30 -6.33 -16.79
N VAL A 98 20.71 -6.54 -15.62
CA VAL A 98 19.58 -7.46 -15.42
C VAL A 98 18.30 -6.66 -15.38
N HIS A 99 17.48 -6.83 -16.39
CA HIS A 99 16.13 -6.25 -16.45
C HIS A 99 15.11 -7.18 -15.84
N PHE A 100 14.06 -6.60 -15.25
CA PHE A 100 12.93 -7.36 -14.80
C PHE A 100 11.62 -6.64 -15.12
N THR A 101 10.62 -7.45 -15.45
CA THR A 101 9.27 -6.99 -15.70
C THR A 101 8.30 -7.73 -14.78
N TYR A 102 7.22 -7.06 -14.40
CA TYR A 102 6.19 -7.68 -13.55
C TYR A 102 4.89 -6.91 -13.66
N GLU A 103 3.82 -7.56 -13.24
CA GLU A 103 2.49 -6.98 -13.17
C GLU A 103 2.06 -6.87 -11.70
N VAL A 104 1.36 -5.79 -11.37
CA VAL A 104 0.76 -5.57 -10.05
C VAL A 104 -0.74 -5.47 -10.21
N ILE A 105 -1.47 -6.37 -9.56
CA ILE A 105 -2.91 -6.21 -9.35
C ILE A 105 -3.09 -5.44 -8.06
N SER A 106 -3.74 -4.28 -8.13
CA SER A 106 -3.95 -3.42 -6.97
C SER A 106 -5.35 -2.83 -6.94
N SER A 107 -5.96 -2.82 -5.77
CA SER A 107 -7.18 -2.06 -5.56
C SER A 107 -6.90 -0.57 -5.51
N SER A 108 -7.80 0.20 -6.13
CA SER A 108 -7.84 1.65 -5.99
C SER A 108 -8.50 2.06 -4.66
N TYR A 109 -8.20 3.26 -4.22
CA TYR A 109 -8.87 3.92 -3.10
C TYR A 109 -9.33 5.30 -3.52
N LEU A 110 -10.64 5.53 -3.52
CA LEU A 110 -11.28 6.77 -3.99
C LEU A 110 -10.89 7.14 -5.44
N GLY A 111 -10.72 6.13 -6.31
CA GLY A 111 -10.36 6.35 -7.72
C GLY A 111 -8.88 6.66 -7.95
N THR A 112 -8.01 6.33 -7.01
CA THR A 112 -6.56 6.53 -7.13
C THR A 112 -5.81 5.28 -6.70
N ILE A 113 -4.71 4.97 -7.39
CA ILE A 113 -3.70 3.98 -6.98
C ILE A 113 -2.43 4.72 -6.64
N SER A 114 -1.80 4.36 -5.51
CA SER A 114 -0.47 4.84 -5.14
C SER A 114 0.37 3.64 -4.73
N LEU A 115 1.37 3.34 -5.54
CA LEU A 115 2.28 2.22 -5.35
C LEU A 115 3.69 2.74 -5.12
N THR A 116 4.38 2.14 -4.17
CA THR A 116 5.82 2.31 -3.98
C THR A 116 6.51 1.00 -4.33
N GLU A 117 7.50 1.06 -5.21
CA GLU A 117 8.34 -0.06 -5.58
C GLU A 117 9.68 0.06 -4.86
N ASN A 118 10.07 -1.01 -4.19
CA ASN A 118 11.40 -1.20 -3.62
C ASN A 118 11.91 -2.58 -3.99
N TYR A 119 13.21 -2.69 -4.19
CA TYR A 119 13.83 -3.99 -4.33
C TYR A 119 15.21 -4.01 -3.70
N ARG A 120 15.66 -5.20 -3.36
CA ARG A 120 17.01 -5.47 -2.89
C ARG A 120 17.55 -6.76 -3.47
N LEU A 121 18.84 -6.76 -3.72
CA LEU A 121 19.59 -7.93 -4.16
C LEU A 121 20.44 -8.43 -3.00
N LEU A 122 20.25 -9.70 -2.66
CA LEU A 122 21.03 -10.42 -1.66
C LEU A 122 22.03 -11.32 -2.37
N GLY A 123 23.26 -11.29 -1.93
CA GLY A 123 24.33 -12.15 -2.42
C GLY A 123 24.28 -13.57 -1.85
N PRO A 124 25.24 -14.43 -2.25
CA PRO A 124 25.23 -15.86 -1.89
C PRO A 124 25.27 -16.16 -0.39
N ASN A 125 25.71 -15.21 0.44
CA ASN A 125 25.77 -15.35 1.89
C ASN A 125 24.67 -14.53 2.59
N ASP A 126 23.59 -14.18 1.89
CA ASP A 126 22.51 -13.32 2.34
C ASP A 126 22.98 -11.87 2.69
N GLU A 127 24.16 -11.44 2.23
CA GLU A 127 24.59 -10.04 2.32
C GLU A 127 23.81 -9.16 1.36
N ILE A 128 23.49 -7.94 1.77
CA ILE A 128 22.82 -6.97 0.91
C ILE A 128 23.84 -6.38 -0.07
N ILE A 129 23.66 -6.67 -1.35
CA ILE A 129 24.48 -6.12 -2.46
C ILE A 129 23.88 -4.78 -2.92
N LEU A 130 22.56 -4.73 -3.06
CA LEU A 130 21.81 -3.55 -3.47
C LEU A 130 20.56 -3.41 -2.63
N ASP A 131 20.25 -2.19 -2.20
CA ASP A 131 19.00 -1.85 -1.50
C ASP A 131 18.48 -0.51 -2.03
N VAL A 132 17.49 -0.56 -2.90
CA VAL A 132 16.89 0.63 -3.51
C VAL A 132 16.09 1.43 -2.50
N ALA A 133 15.43 0.79 -1.55
CA ALA A 133 14.68 1.46 -0.49
C ALA A 133 15.56 2.38 0.39
N ALA A 134 16.85 2.05 0.53
CA ALA A 134 17.79 2.88 1.27
C ALA A 134 18.24 4.14 0.50
N VAL A 135 18.00 4.20 -0.80
CA VAL A 135 18.46 5.28 -1.69
C VAL A 135 17.31 6.12 -2.21
N ASN A 136 16.33 5.51 -2.87
CA ASN A 136 15.14 6.18 -3.41
C ASN A 136 14.02 5.16 -3.60
N ASP A 137 12.87 5.42 -3.00
CA ASP A 137 11.65 4.70 -3.32
C ASP A 137 11.15 5.14 -4.71
N ILE A 138 10.77 4.19 -5.55
CA ILE A 138 10.11 4.49 -6.82
C ILE A 138 8.62 4.61 -6.54
N GLU A 139 8.06 5.78 -6.79
CA GLU A 139 6.65 6.07 -6.54
C GLU A 139 5.87 6.12 -7.86
N TYR A 140 4.72 5.46 -7.87
CA TYR A 140 3.76 5.49 -8.96
C TYR A 140 2.40 5.90 -8.43
N GLU A 141 1.82 6.96 -8.99
CA GLU A 141 0.47 7.43 -8.67
C GLU A 141 -0.32 7.64 -9.95
N ALA A 142 -1.53 7.08 -10.01
CA ALA A 142 -2.43 7.23 -11.16
C ALA A 142 -3.89 7.27 -10.72
N GLU A 143 -4.72 7.93 -11.56
CA GLU A 143 -6.16 7.79 -11.49
C GLU A 143 -6.56 6.39 -11.97
N ALA A 144 -7.49 5.76 -11.27
CA ALA A 144 -7.99 4.44 -11.56
C ALA A 144 -9.41 4.52 -12.10
N ASP A 145 -9.67 3.84 -13.19
CA ASP A 145 -11.00 3.73 -13.82
C ASP A 145 -11.84 2.62 -13.17
N GLU A 146 -11.19 1.63 -12.56
CA GLU A 146 -11.82 0.47 -11.93
C GLU A 146 -11.46 0.35 -10.44
N GLU A 147 -12.18 -0.50 -9.71
CA GLU A 147 -11.88 -0.80 -8.30
C GLU A 147 -10.57 -1.59 -8.14
N VAL A 148 -10.20 -2.34 -9.17
CA VAL A 148 -8.96 -3.13 -9.23
C VAL A 148 -8.33 -2.93 -10.58
N GLU A 149 -7.09 -2.48 -10.58
CA GLU A 149 -6.30 -2.21 -11.79
C GLU A 149 -5.12 -3.17 -11.90
N LEU A 150 -4.72 -3.42 -13.13
CA LEU A 150 -3.49 -4.10 -13.49
C LEU A 150 -2.48 -3.06 -13.97
N VAL A 151 -1.38 -2.93 -13.25
CA VAL A 151 -0.28 -2.02 -13.60
C VAL A 151 0.96 -2.83 -13.95
N LYS A 152 1.60 -2.52 -15.07
CA LYS A 152 2.83 -3.17 -15.53
C LYS A 152 4.03 -2.31 -15.21
N PHE A 153 5.09 -2.95 -14.76
CA PHE A 153 6.34 -2.29 -14.38
C PHE A 153 7.52 -2.94 -15.07
N ARG A 154 8.56 -2.16 -15.22
CA ARG A 154 9.88 -2.59 -15.64
C ARG A 154 10.91 -1.79 -14.89
N ASP A 155 11.93 -2.48 -14.38
CA ASP A 155 13.11 -1.86 -13.82
C ASP A 155 14.35 -2.71 -14.13
N TYR A 156 15.53 -2.28 -13.68
CA TYR A 156 16.78 -2.99 -13.89
C TYR A 156 17.78 -2.72 -12.78
N PHE A 157 18.74 -3.59 -12.65
CA PHE A 157 19.93 -3.39 -11.84
C PHE A 157 21.17 -3.91 -12.58
N VAL A 158 22.34 -3.46 -12.16
CA VAL A 158 23.61 -3.88 -12.73
C VAL A 158 24.34 -4.73 -11.70
N LEU A 159 24.74 -5.95 -12.09
CA LEU A 159 25.65 -6.78 -11.31
C LEU A 159 27.04 -6.16 -11.33
N GLY A 160 27.71 -6.11 -10.18
CA GLY A 160 29.10 -5.63 -10.12
C GLY A 160 30.04 -6.53 -10.91
N ASP A 161 31.11 -5.95 -11.50
CA ASP A 161 32.13 -6.71 -12.25
C ASP A 161 32.86 -7.75 -11.38
N ASP A 162 32.93 -7.50 -10.06
CA ASP A 162 33.62 -8.33 -9.08
C ASP A 162 32.68 -9.24 -8.27
N GLU A 163 31.40 -9.33 -8.66
CA GLU A 163 30.43 -10.16 -7.95
C GLU A 163 30.81 -11.64 -8.04
N PRO A 164 30.84 -12.36 -6.90
CA PRO A 164 31.19 -13.78 -6.90
C PRO A 164 30.11 -14.62 -7.58
N ALA A 165 30.52 -15.70 -8.24
CA ALA A 165 29.59 -16.69 -8.73
C ALA A 165 28.80 -17.33 -7.57
N GLY A 166 27.49 -17.52 -7.77
CA GLY A 166 26.63 -18.10 -6.75
C GLY A 166 25.14 -17.84 -6.99
N GLU A 167 24.35 -18.22 -6.00
CA GLU A 167 22.90 -17.98 -5.96
C GLU A 167 22.60 -16.67 -5.25
N TYR A 168 21.95 -15.76 -5.95
CA TYR A 168 21.49 -14.47 -5.47
C TYR A 168 19.99 -14.49 -5.32
N LYS A 169 19.44 -13.60 -4.49
CA LYS A 169 18.00 -13.47 -4.28
C LYS A 169 17.58 -12.03 -4.53
N LEU A 170 16.71 -11.84 -5.49
CA LEU A 170 16.03 -10.57 -5.69
C LEU A 170 14.74 -10.58 -4.85
N GLU A 171 14.60 -9.63 -3.93
CA GLU A 171 13.36 -9.35 -3.22
C GLU A 171 12.75 -8.08 -3.79
N LEU A 172 11.56 -8.22 -4.41
CA LEU A 172 10.74 -7.10 -4.87
C LEU A 172 9.63 -6.84 -3.84
N ILE A 173 9.49 -5.61 -3.41
CA ILE A 173 8.54 -5.17 -2.38
C ILE A 173 7.67 -4.08 -2.96
N ILE A 174 6.39 -4.35 -3.11
CA ILE A 174 5.40 -3.38 -3.59
C ILE A 174 4.49 -3.02 -2.43
N THR A 175 4.33 -1.72 -2.20
CA THR A 175 3.43 -1.20 -1.17
C THR A 175 2.37 -0.33 -1.81
N ASN A 176 1.09 -0.58 -1.53
CA ASN A 176 0.02 0.37 -1.81
C ASN A 176 -0.25 1.18 -0.54
N THR A 177 0.17 2.44 -0.55
CA THR A 177 0.12 3.34 0.61
C THR A 177 -1.31 3.76 0.96
N LEU A 178 -2.22 3.76 -0.02
CA LEU A 178 -3.62 4.17 0.18
C LEU A 178 -4.46 3.10 0.90
N ILE A 179 -4.20 1.82 0.62
CA ILE A 179 -4.88 0.69 1.26
C ILE A 179 -4.03 0.01 2.35
N GLU A 180 -2.80 0.53 2.58
CA GLU A 180 -1.87 0.05 3.62
C GLU A 180 -1.54 -1.45 3.46
N LYS A 181 -1.27 -1.90 2.22
CA LYS A 181 -0.88 -3.28 1.90
C LYS A 181 0.50 -3.34 1.29
N GLU A 182 1.15 -4.47 1.57
CA GLU A 182 2.46 -4.82 1.03
C GLU A 182 2.39 -6.20 0.38
N ALA A 183 3.07 -6.36 -0.75
CA ALA A 183 3.29 -7.62 -1.43
C ALA A 183 4.79 -7.80 -1.64
N VAL A 184 5.31 -8.99 -1.34
CA VAL A 184 6.73 -9.32 -1.49
C VAL A 184 6.86 -10.52 -2.41
N LEU A 185 7.71 -10.39 -3.43
CA LEU A 185 8.12 -11.47 -4.31
C LEU A 185 9.61 -11.74 -4.14
N ARG A 186 10.02 -13.02 -4.14
CA ARG A 186 11.42 -13.44 -4.10
C ARG A 186 11.71 -14.29 -5.33
N LYS A 187 12.75 -13.91 -6.06
CA LYS A 187 13.25 -14.64 -7.23
C LYS A 187 14.71 -14.98 -7.03
N GLU A 188 15.07 -16.24 -7.29
CA GLU A 188 16.47 -16.69 -7.30
C GLU A 188 17.11 -16.37 -8.65
N ILE A 189 18.38 -15.96 -8.61
CA ILE A 189 19.20 -15.61 -9.75
C ILE A 189 20.55 -16.31 -9.57
N THR A 190 21.05 -16.94 -10.60
CA THR A 190 22.39 -17.56 -10.58
C THR A 190 23.37 -16.67 -11.32
N VAL A 191 24.40 -16.20 -10.62
CA VAL A 191 25.54 -15.52 -11.23
C VAL A 191 26.62 -16.54 -11.54
N LEU A 192 26.99 -16.64 -12.81
CA LEU A 192 28.03 -17.54 -13.30
C LEU A 192 29.42 -16.96 -13.08
N ALA A 193 30.44 -17.81 -13.05
CA ALA A 193 31.82 -17.32 -13.02
C ALA A 193 32.15 -16.59 -14.32
N ALA A 194 32.90 -15.47 -14.22
CA ALA A 194 33.41 -14.79 -15.39
C ALA A 194 34.23 -15.77 -16.24
N LEU A 195 34.05 -15.73 -17.56
CA LEU A 195 34.83 -16.49 -18.48
C LEU A 195 36.23 -15.84 -18.57
N GLU A 196 37.27 -16.56 -18.15
CA GLU A 196 38.68 -16.13 -18.28
C GLU A 196 39.12 -16.07 -19.75
#